data_f0be134c22f6817dcac8928d231e9202
#
_entry.id   f0be134c22f6817dcac8928d231e9202
#
_cell.length_a   1.000
_cell.length_b   1.000
_cell.length_c   1.000
_cell.angle_alpha   90.00
_cell.angle_beta   90.00
_cell.angle_gamma   90.00
#
_symmetry.space_group_name_H-M   'P 1'
#
loop_
_entity.id
_entity.type
_entity.pdbx_description
1 polymer ?
#
loop_
_entity_poly.entity_id
_entity_poly.type
_entity_poly.pdbx_seq_one_letter_code
_entity_poly.pdbx_strand_id
1 'polypeptide(L)'
;MKKSQAARQRVIILSHVAVCPGAANDSTLLWNYEKVMALIAAYSCVAAVLCGHDHSGGYKNEGGVHHVTVESPLECDVGDKAYGLMLVGQDRLTLAGMGKTPSRDLPLRPFP
;
A
#
# COMPACT_ATOMS: atom_id res chain seq x y z
N MET A 1 -1.88 13.22 -8.76
CA MET A 1 -1.60 13.76 -7.41
C MET A 1 -1.81 15.28 -7.32
N LYS A 2 -1.23 16.11 -8.18
CA LYS A 2 -1.34 17.58 -8.11
C LYS A 2 -2.80 18.08 -8.11
N LYS A 3 -3.63 17.59 -9.05
CA LYS A 3 -5.06 17.94 -9.11
C LYS A 3 -5.82 17.45 -7.87
N SER A 4 -5.54 16.23 -7.41
CA SER A 4 -6.20 15.64 -6.24
C SER A 4 -5.86 16.40 -4.97
N GLN A 5 -4.61 16.84 -4.82
CA GLN A 5 -4.21 17.66 -3.68
C GLN A 5 -4.93 19.02 -3.68
N ALA A 6 -5.01 19.68 -4.81
CA ALA A 6 -5.72 20.95 -4.95
C ALA A 6 -7.23 20.79 -4.67
N ALA A 7 -7.81 19.67 -5.08
CA ALA A 7 -9.22 19.34 -4.84
C ALA A 7 -9.49 18.72 -3.44
N ARG A 8 -8.47 18.61 -2.58
CA ARG A 8 -8.53 17.96 -1.25
C ARG A 8 -9.05 16.52 -1.30
N GLN A 9 -8.66 15.79 -2.34
CA GLN A 9 -8.99 14.38 -2.52
C GLN A 9 -7.82 13.50 -2.10
N ARG A 10 -8.09 12.44 -1.34
CA ARG A 10 -7.08 11.42 -1.03
C ARG A 10 -6.81 10.54 -2.23
N VAL A 11 -5.57 10.09 -2.33
CA VAL A 11 -5.09 9.24 -3.41
C VAL A 11 -4.61 7.91 -2.83
N ILE A 12 -5.10 6.81 -3.38
CA ILE A 12 -4.54 5.48 -3.20
C ILE A 12 -3.85 5.11 -4.51
N ILE A 13 -2.57 4.81 -4.44
CA ILE A 13 -1.77 4.39 -5.59
C ILE A 13 -1.81 2.87 -5.68
N LEU A 14 -2.08 2.34 -6.86
CA LEU A 14 -1.96 0.92 -7.15
C LEU A 14 -0.74 0.71 -8.04
N SER A 15 0.15 -0.18 -7.65
CA SER A 15 1.33 -0.54 -8.39
C SER A 15 1.56 -2.04 -8.31
N HIS A 16 2.05 -2.67 -9.39
CA HIS A 16 2.44 -4.08 -9.28
C HIS A 16 3.67 -4.25 -8.39
N VAL A 17 4.69 -3.43 -8.59
CA VAL A 17 5.96 -3.52 -7.87
C VAL A 17 5.97 -2.54 -6.70
N ALA A 18 6.47 -3.00 -5.55
CA ALA A 18 6.60 -2.19 -4.35
C ALA A 18 7.68 -1.11 -4.50
N VAL A 19 7.46 0.03 -3.85
CA VAL A 19 8.36 1.20 -3.93
C VAL A 19 8.94 1.60 -2.56
N CYS A 20 8.45 1.03 -1.47
CA CYS A 20 8.87 1.42 -0.12
C CYS A 20 9.74 0.32 0.51
N PRO A 21 11.02 0.61 0.80
CA PRO A 21 11.84 -0.29 1.60
C PRO A 21 11.17 -0.60 2.94
N GLY A 22 11.18 -1.87 3.33
CA GLY A 22 10.50 -2.35 4.53
C GLY A 22 9.05 -2.80 4.32
N ALA A 23 8.41 -2.43 3.21
CA ALA A 23 7.10 -2.97 2.80
C ALA A 23 7.21 -4.19 1.87
N ALA A 24 8.42 -4.51 1.42
CA ALA A 24 8.75 -5.67 0.58
C ALA A 24 10.24 -5.98 0.73
N ASN A 25 10.68 -7.14 0.23
CA ASN A 25 12.11 -7.46 0.15
C ASN A 25 12.84 -6.48 -0.79
N ASP A 26 14.05 -6.09 -0.44
CA ASP A 26 14.83 -5.11 -1.21
C ASP A 26 15.04 -5.54 -2.67
N SER A 27 15.20 -6.84 -2.92
CA SER A 27 15.36 -7.39 -4.27
C SER A 27 14.11 -7.30 -5.14
N THR A 28 12.95 -7.01 -4.57
CA THR A 28 11.66 -6.92 -5.25
C THR A 28 11.16 -5.49 -5.42
N LEU A 29 11.94 -4.51 -4.98
CA LEU A 29 11.60 -3.10 -5.12
C LEU A 29 11.78 -2.60 -6.56
N LEU A 30 11.01 -1.60 -6.92
CA LEU A 30 11.19 -0.87 -8.18
C LEU A 30 12.60 -0.26 -8.23
N TRP A 31 13.29 -0.35 -9.36
CA TRP A 31 14.69 0.10 -9.49
C TRP A 31 14.90 1.57 -9.14
N ASN A 32 13.96 2.41 -9.49
CA ASN A 32 14.01 3.84 -9.19
C ASN A 32 13.07 4.23 -8.03
N TYR A 33 12.87 3.35 -7.07
CA TYR A 33 11.96 3.55 -5.95
C TYR A 33 12.23 4.85 -5.17
N GLU A 34 13.49 5.25 -5.05
CA GLU A 34 13.87 6.49 -4.34
C GLU A 34 13.22 7.72 -4.96
N LYS A 35 13.22 7.81 -6.30
CA LYS A 35 12.55 8.92 -7.03
C LYS A 35 11.05 8.88 -6.84
N VAL A 36 10.45 7.69 -6.85
CA VAL A 36 9.01 7.53 -6.64
C VAL A 36 8.63 7.86 -5.20
N MET A 37 9.42 7.42 -4.22
CA MET A 37 9.20 7.76 -2.81
C MET A 37 9.31 9.27 -2.55
N ALA A 38 10.29 9.94 -3.15
CA ALA A 38 10.42 11.40 -3.07
C ALA A 38 9.19 12.11 -3.68
N LEU A 39 8.68 11.60 -4.80
CA LEU A 39 7.47 12.13 -5.42
C LEU A 39 6.24 11.91 -4.54
N ILE A 40 6.09 10.74 -3.94
CA ILE A 40 4.99 10.44 -3.01
C ILE A 40 5.05 11.37 -1.79
N ALA A 41 6.24 11.56 -1.21
CA ALA A 41 6.45 12.43 -0.05
C ALA A 41 6.10 13.90 -0.32
N ALA A 42 6.21 14.35 -1.57
CA ALA A 42 5.87 15.72 -1.98
C ALA A 42 4.36 16.00 -2.04
N TYR A 43 3.52 14.96 -1.94
CA TYR A 43 2.07 15.11 -2.02
C TYR A 43 1.35 14.55 -0.79
N SER A 44 0.90 15.44 0.06
CA SER A 44 0.18 15.08 1.30
C SER A 44 -1.17 14.40 1.08
N CYS A 45 -1.70 14.46 -0.14
CA CYS A 45 -2.94 13.77 -0.51
C CYS A 45 -2.78 12.24 -0.64
N VAL A 46 -1.55 11.72 -0.77
CA VAL A 46 -1.34 10.28 -0.87
C VAL A 46 -1.58 9.62 0.49
N ALA A 47 -2.52 8.71 0.53
CA ALA A 47 -2.93 7.99 1.75
C ALA A 47 -2.29 6.60 1.83
N ALA A 48 -2.23 5.88 0.71
CA ALA A 48 -1.69 4.53 0.65
C ALA A 48 -1.12 4.19 -0.72
N VAL A 49 -0.23 3.21 -0.73
CA VAL A 49 0.28 2.53 -1.92
C VAL A 49 0.05 1.04 -1.73
N LEU A 50 -0.70 0.42 -2.64
CA LEU A 50 -1.00 -1.01 -2.61
C LEU A 50 -0.23 -1.70 -3.74
N CYS A 51 0.53 -2.72 -3.39
CA CYS A 51 1.44 -3.42 -4.30
C CYS A 51 1.25 -4.93 -4.24
N GLY A 52 1.82 -5.62 -5.21
CA GLY A 52 2.00 -7.06 -5.25
C GLY A 52 3.47 -7.42 -5.50
N HIS A 53 3.73 -8.34 -6.41
CA HIS A 53 5.04 -8.80 -6.88
C HIS A 53 5.87 -9.54 -5.83
N ASP A 54 6.12 -9.00 -4.66
CA ASP A 54 6.71 -9.75 -3.55
C ASP A 54 5.64 -10.65 -2.93
N HIS A 55 5.74 -11.95 -3.19
CA HIS A 55 4.72 -12.93 -2.82
C HIS A 55 4.55 -13.10 -1.31
N SER A 56 5.56 -12.75 -0.53
CA SER A 56 5.47 -12.84 0.94
C SER A 56 4.71 -11.69 1.58
N GLY A 57 4.39 -10.66 0.81
CA GLY A 57 3.71 -9.48 1.32
C GLY A 57 4.55 -8.63 2.26
N GLY A 58 3.98 -7.58 2.77
CA GLY A 58 4.62 -6.71 3.73
C GLY A 58 3.85 -5.43 3.99
N TYR A 59 4.32 -4.70 5.00
CA TYR A 59 3.69 -3.44 5.39
C TYR A 59 4.70 -2.48 6.01
N LYS A 60 4.57 -1.22 5.65
CA LYS A 60 5.26 -0.11 6.33
C LYS A 60 4.43 1.16 6.25
N ASN A 61 4.40 1.92 7.34
CA ASN A 61 3.96 3.31 7.32
C ASN A 61 5.21 4.19 7.18
N GLU A 62 5.26 4.97 6.10
CA GLU A 62 6.34 5.91 5.84
C GLU A 62 5.79 7.31 5.66
N GLY A 63 6.12 8.22 6.59
CA GLY A 63 5.63 9.60 6.55
C GLY A 63 4.10 9.75 6.56
N GLY A 64 3.39 8.80 7.15
CA GLY A 64 1.92 8.78 7.19
C GLY A 64 1.28 8.19 5.93
N VAL A 65 2.06 7.64 5.00
CA VAL A 65 1.58 6.88 3.85
C VAL A 65 1.68 5.39 4.17
N HIS A 66 0.60 4.66 4.01
CA HIS A 66 0.57 3.22 4.23
C HIS A 66 1.01 2.48 2.97
N HIS A 67 2.13 1.77 3.04
CA HIS A 67 2.62 0.90 1.97
C HIS A 67 2.27 -0.54 2.32
N VAL A 68 1.40 -1.15 1.52
CA VAL A 68 0.94 -2.53 1.70
C VAL A 68 1.33 -3.33 0.46
N THR A 69 2.10 -4.38 0.65
CA THR A 69 2.36 -5.40 -0.37
C THR A 69 1.51 -6.61 -0.02
N VAL A 70 0.60 -6.98 -0.91
CA VAL A 70 -0.35 -8.06 -0.65
C VAL A 70 0.27 -9.40 -1.01
N GLU A 71 0.06 -10.39 -0.16
CA GLU A 71 0.53 -11.76 -0.32
C GLU A 71 -0.05 -12.39 -1.59
N SER A 72 0.76 -13.23 -2.25
CA SER A 72 0.35 -13.87 -3.50
C SER A 72 -0.44 -15.14 -3.26
N PRO A 73 -1.56 -15.36 -3.97
CA PRO A 73 -2.25 -16.65 -3.96
C PRO A 73 -1.42 -17.77 -4.59
N LEU A 74 -0.36 -17.45 -5.36
CA LEU A 74 0.53 -18.45 -5.95
C LEU A 74 1.32 -19.25 -4.91
N GLU A 75 1.53 -18.70 -3.73
CA GLU A 75 2.21 -19.36 -2.60
C GLU A 75 1.26 -20.08 -1.66
N CYS A 76 -0.03 -20.17 -2.01
CA CYS A 76 -1.03 -20.86 -1.20
C CYS A 76 -1.07 -22.33 -1.52
N ASP A 77 -1.28 -23.15 -0.48
CA ASP A 77 -1.63 -24.56 -0.63
C ASP A 77 -3.05 -24.70 -1.21
N VAL A 78 -3.35 -25.89 -1.70
CA VAL A 78 -4.69 -26.20 -2.21
C VAL A 78 -5.72 -25.97 -1.11
N GLY A 79 -6.73 -25.13 -1.40
CA GLY A 79 -7.79 -24.77 -0.47
C GLY A 79 -7.49 -23.56 0.43
N ASP A 80 -6.28 -23.02 0.37
CA ASP A 80 -5.93 -21.78 1.06
C ASP A 80 -6.23 -20.55 0.17
N LYS A 81 -6.09 -19.34 0.75
CA LYS A 81 -6.45 -18.07 0.12
C LYS A 81 -5.41 -17.01 0.43
N ALA A 82 -5.30 -16.02 -0.45
CA ALA A 82 -4.56 -14.78 -0.19
C ALA A 82 -5.23 -13.66 -0.99
N TYR A 83 -6.15 -12.96 -0.37
CA TYR A 83 -6.79 -11.77 -0.93
C TYR A 83 -7.35 -10.90 0.19
N GLY A 84 -7.81 -9.72 -0.14
CA GLY A 84 -8.45 -8.84 0.82
C GLY A 84 -9.44 -7.89 0.16
N LEU A 85 -10.29 -7.32 1.00
CA LEU A 85 -11.21 -6.26 0.65
C LEU A 85 -10.77 -4.98 1.35
N MET A 86 -10.55 -3.92 0.58
CA MET A 86 -10.21 -2.62 1.14
C MET A 86 -11.48 -1.78 1.32
N LEU A 87 -11.80 -1.47 2.56
CA LEU A 87 -12.87 -0.55 2.93
C LEU A 87 -12.28 0.85 3.08
N VAL A 88 -12.83 1.80 2.32
CA VAL A 88 -12.34 3.19 2.31
C VAL A 88 -13.27 4.05 3.17
N GLY A 89 -12.78 4.45 4.33
CA GLY A 89 -13.47 5.35 5.26
C GLY A 89 -12.96 6.79 5.18
N GLN A 90 -13.56 7.67 5.96
CA GLN A 90 -13.15 9.08 6.01
C GLN A 90 -11.83 9.28 6.76
N ASP A 91 -11.60 8.52 7.82
CA ASP A 91 -10.45 8.64 8.72
C ASP A 91 -9.50 7.44 8.70
N ARG A 92 -9.87 6.37 7.99
CA ARG A 92 -9.08 5.14 7.89
C ARG A 92 -9.37 4.35 6.64
N LEU A 93 -8.41 3.50 6.27
CA LEU A 93 -8.61 2.39 5.36
C LEU A 93 -8.61 1.12 6.21
N THR A 94 -9.50 0.17 5.91
CA THR A 94 -9.51 -1.13 6.57
C THR A 94 -9.32 -2.22 5.53
N LEU A 95 -8.22 -2.96 5.65
CA LEU A 95 -8.00 -4.15 4.85
C LEU A 95 -8.58 -5.35 5.59
N ALA A 96 -9.66 -5.89 5.08
CA ALA A 96 -10.22 -7.16 5.53
C ALA A 96 -9.52 -8.30 4.77
N GLY A 97 -8.51 -8.89 5.40
CA GLY A 97 -7.70 -9.95 4.81
C GLY A 97 -8.35 -11.32 4.94
N MET A 98 -8.08 -12.17 3.95
CA MET A 98 -8.55 -13.56 3.91
C MET A 98 -7.36 -14.50 3.68
N GLY A 99 -7.35 -15.61 4.43
CA GLY A 99 -6.27 -16.58 4.36
C GLY A 99 -4.93 -16.00 4.78
N LYS A 100 -3.94 -16.05 3.91
CA LYS A 100 -2.58 -15.54 4.18
C LYS A 100 -2.48 -14.02 4.23
N THR A 101 -3.46 -13.30 3.70
CA THR A 101 -3.47 -11.83 3.74
C THR A 101 -3.97 -11.36 5.10
N PRO A 102 -3.11 -10.68 5.91
CA PRO A 102 -3.55 -10.18 7.21
C PRO A 102 -4.53 -9.03 7.07
N SER A 103 -5.46 -8.94 8.01
CA SER A 103 -6.29 -7.75 8.15
C SER A 103 -5.46 -6.61 8.75
N ARG A 104 -5.70 -5.38 8.28
CA ARG A 104 -4.98 -4.19 8.74
C ARG A 104 -5.94 -3.03 8.93
N ASP A 105 -5.76 -2.30 10.02
CA ASP A 105 -6.40 -1.02 10.26
C ASP A 105 -5.37 0.08 9.97
N LEU A 106 -5.68 0.94 9.00
CA LEU A 106 -4.74 1.93 8.45
C LEU A 106 -5.31 3.35 8.69
N PRO A 107 -5.09 3.93 9.87
CA PRO A 107 -5.57 5.26 10.17
C PRO A 107 -4.94 6.30 9.24
N LEU A 108 -5.76 7.19 8.72
CA LEU A 108 -5.31 8.22 7.80
C LEU A 108 -4.87 9.46 8.57
N ARG A 109 -3.73 10.03 8.17
CA ARG A 109 -3.33 11.34 8.68
C ARG A 109 -4.36 12.40 8.31
N PRO A 110 -4.55 13.43 9.14
CA PRO A 110 -5.41 14.55 8.80
C PRO A 110 -5.03 15.14 7.43
N PHE A 111 -6.02 15.54 6.65
CA PHE A 111 -5.75 16.23 5.41
C PHE A 111 -5.28 17.65 5.74
N PRO A 112 -4.11 18.06 5.23
CA PRO A 112 -3.57 19.39 5.53
C PRO A 112 -4.39 20.52 4.93
#